data_ed297733d06f9b14a1542baa6fbb1a2c
#
_entry.id   ed297733d06f9b14a1542baa6fbb1a2c
#
_cell.length_a   1.000
_cell.length_b   1.000
_cell.length_c   1.000
_cell.angle_alpha   90.00
_cell.angle_beta   90.00
_cell.angle_gamma   90.00
#
_symmetry.space_group_name_H-M   'P 1'
#
loop_
_entity.id
_entity.type
_entity.pdbx_description
1 polymer ?
#
loop_
_entity_poly.entity_id
_entity_poly.type
_entity_poly.pdbx_seq_one_letter_code
_entity_poly.pdbx_strand_id
1 'polypeptide(L)'
;MYMEKDEKKKGAMLDEAFLQNLMQNEQVEQILEEGEAFQTLMAYYRCAIMEVETKFKVLNTEFSLHYDRNPIETIKTRLKSPESIIEKLHRKKIPFSAEMIEQKLHDIAGVRVICAFPEDIYEISECFLAQDDIRLIEKKDYIKNPKPNGYRSLHLIVEIPIFLHNEKRMMKAEVQFRTIAMDFWASLE
;
A
#
# COMPACT_ATOMS: atom_id res chain seq x y z
N MET A 1 22.17 -16.25 -51.28
CA MET A 1 22.60 -16.40 -49.88
C MET A 1 23.45 -15.22 -49.37
N TYR A 2 23.66 -14.15 -50.16
CA TYR A 2 24.38 -12.92 -49.74
C TYR A 2 23.46 -11.71 -49.51
N MET A 3 22.23 -11.71 -49.97
CA MET A 3 21.31 -10.57 -49.84
C MET A 3 20.52 -10.57 -48.50
N GLU A 4 20.30 -11.72 -47.89
CA GLU A 4 19.54 -11.83 -46.60
C GLU A 4 20.31 -11.34 -45.37
N LYS A 5 21.66 -11.29 -45.43
CA LYS A 5 22.49 -10.81 -44.29
C LYS A 5 22.53 -9.27 -44.21
N ASP A 6 22.36 -8.56 -45.31
CA ASP A 6 22.40 -7.09 -45.32
C ASP A 6 21.06 -6.46 -44.85
N GLU A 7 19.94 -7.10 -45.11
CA GLU A 7 18.65 -6.62 -44.60
C GLU A 7 18.51 -6.78 -43.08
N LYS A 8 19.00 -7.91 -42.53
CA LYS A 8 19.05 -8.09 -41.06
C LYS A 8 19.97 -7.12 -40.33
N LYS A 9 21.09 -6.73 -40.94
CA LYS A 9 22.01 -5.72 -40.37
C LYS A 9 21.41 -4.31 -40.47
N LYS A 10 20.66 -3.98 -41.53
CA LYS A 10 19.97 -2.68 -41.62
C LYS A 10 18.81 -2.57 -40.66
N GLY A 11 18.05 -3.65 -40.43
CA GLY A 11 17.00 -3.68 -39.41
C GLY A 11 17.54 -3.49 -37.98
N ALA A 12 18.63 -4.19 -37.64
CA ALA A 12 19.25 -4.04 -36.33
C ALA A 12 19.88 -2.66 -36.09
N MET A 13 20.48 -2.05 -37.14
CA MET A 13 21.03 -0.68 -37.05
C MET A 13 19.93 0.39 -36.97
N LEU A 14 18.78 0.16 -37.61
CA LEU A 14 17.63 1.06 -37.50
C LEU A 14 16.99 0.98 -36.10
N ASP A 15 16.97 -0.21 -35.50
CA ASP A 15 16.47 -0.40 -34.11
C ASP A 15 17.40 0.26 -33.09
N GLU A 16 18.72 0.13 -33.23
CA GLU A 16 19.67 0.77 -32.31
C GLU A 16 19.68 2.31 -32.44
N ALA A 17 19.63 2.85 -33.65
CA ALA A 17 19.56 4.30 -33.87
C ALA A 17 18.20 4.87 -33.41
N PHE A 18 17.12 4.12 -33.57
CA PHE A 18 15.81 4.47 -33.07
C PHE A 18 15.76 4.45 -31.54
N LEU A 19 16.33 3.43 -30.90
CA LEU A 19 16.46 3.34 -29.44
C LEU A 19 17.35 4.44 -28.87
N GLN A 20 18.48 4.77 -29.52
CA GLN A 20 19.33 5.88 -29.12
C GLN A 20 18.64 7.24 -29.26
N ASN A 21 17.83 7.42 -30.30
CA ASN A 21 17.03 8.65 -30.49
C ASN A 21 15.88 8.77 -29.50
N LEU A 22 15.28 7.64 -29.09
CA LEU A 22 14.31 7.57 -28.01
C LEU A 22 14.94 7.92 -26.67
N MET A 23 16.14 7.41 -26.38
CA MET A 23 16.87 7.68 -25.13
C MET A 23 17.40 9.12 -25.04
N GLN A 24 17.53 9.85 -26.13
CA GLN A 24 17.91 11.28 -26.17
C GLN A 24 16.68 12.22 -26.11
N ASN A 25 15.47 11.67 -26.07
CA ASN A 25 14.26 12.47 -25.97
C ASN A 25 13.94 12.72 -24.49
N GLU A 26 14.07 13.96 -24.04
CA GLU A 26 13.78 14.39 -22.66
C GLU A 26 12.45 13.84 -22.11
N GLN A 27 11.45 13.66 -22.96
CA GLN A 27 10.15 13.10 -22.56
C GLN A 27 10.23 11.60 -22.24
N VAL A 28 11.06 10.84 -22.94
CA VAL A 28 11.26 9.40 -22.68
C VAL A 28 12.09 9.21 -21.42
N GLU A 29 13.12 10.01 -21.24
CA GLU A 29 13.93 10.01 -20.03
C GLU A 29 13.07 10.34 -18.79
N GLN A 30 12.23 11.35 -18.88
CA GLN A 30 11.27 11.70 -17.82
C GLN A 30 10.26 10.58 -17.53
N ILE A 31 9.74 9.88 -18.55
CA ILE A 31 8.83 8.74 -18.37
C ILE A 31 9.54 7.57 -17.67
N LEU A 32 10.81 7.31 -18.01
CA LEU A 32 11.62 6.26 -17.38
C LEU A 32 11.91 6.59 -15.91
N GLU A 33 12.34 7.83 -15.62
CA GLU A 33 12.57 8.31 -14.26
C GLU A 33 11.32 8.24 -13.39
N GLU A 34 10.17 8.67 -13.90
CA GLU A 34 8.89 8.54 -13.21
C GLU A 34 8.51 7.06 -12.98
N GLY A 35 8.83 6.18 -13.91
CA GLY A 35 8.62 4.73 -13.78
C GLY A 35 9.47 4.12 -12.68
N GLU A 36 10.75 4.47 -12.57
CA GLU A 36 11.65 4.01 -11.52
C GLU A 36 11.26 4.59 -10.15
N ALA A 37 10.91 5.87 -10.08
CA ALA A 37 10.42 6.51 -8.86
C ALA A 37 9.14 5.85 -8.37
N PHE A 38 8.21 5.52 -9.27
CA PHE A 38 6.99 4.80 -8.93
C PHE A 38 7.28 3.38 -8.40
N GLN A 39 8.16 2.61 -9.05
CA GLN A 39 8.55 1.27 -8.59
C GLN A 39 9.19 1.31 -7.21
N THR A 40 10.08 2.27 -6.98
CA THR A 40 10.73 2.50 -5.69
C THR A 40 9.70 2.82 -4.61
N LEU A 41 8.76 3.72 -4.89
CA LEU A 41 7.68 4.07 -3.98
C LEU A 41 6.82 2.85 -3.63
N MET A 42 6.48 2.01 -4.61
CA MET A 42 5.71 0.78 -4.38
C MET A 42 6.46 -0.23 -3.52
N ALA A 43 7.79 -0.32 -3.66
CA ALA A 43 8.63 -1.14 -2.78
C ALA A 43 8.60 -0.62 -1.33
N TYR A 44 8.64 0.69 -1.13
CA TYR A 44 8.54 1.30 0.21
C TYR A 44 7.18 1.04 0.87
N TYR A 45 6.08 1.09 0.10
CA TYR A 45 4.76 0.70 0.62
C TYR A 45 4.69 -0.78 1.01
N ARG A 46 5.38 -1.68 0.28
CA ARG A 46 5.51 -3.09 0.71
C ARG A 46 6.24 -3.20 2.05
N CYS A 47 7.35 -2.46 2.23
CA CYS A 47 8.06 -2.42 3.50
C CYS A 47 7.14 -1.92 4.64
N ALA A 48 6.36 -0.87 4.40
CA ALA A 48 5.40 -0.36 5.40
C ALA A 48 4.33 -1.41 5.76
N ILE A 49 3.82 -2.18 4.80
CA ILE A 49 2.91 -3.29 5.06
C ILE A 49 3.57 -4.33 5.97
N MET A 50 4.82 -4.71 5.70
CA MET A 50 5.57 -5.70 6.50
C MET A 50 5.77 -5.22 7.93
N GLU A 51 6.11 -3.95 8.14
CA GLU A 51 6.26 -3.35 9.48
C GLU A 51 4.94 -3.38 10.25
N VAL A 52 3.84 -2.91 9.65
CA VAL A 52 2.51 -2.93 10.29
C VAL A 52 2.05 -4.35 10.59
N GLU A 53 2.20 -5.26 9.63
CA GLU A 53 1.84 -6.67 9.82
C GLU A 53 2.63 -7.33 10.95
N THR A 54 3.94 -7.04 11.03
CA THR A 54 4.81 -7.56 12.10
C THR A 54 4.37 -7.07 13.47
N LYS A 55 4.02 -5.78 13.60
CA LYS A 55 3.50 -5.22 14.85
C LYS A 55 2.24 -5.94 15.32
N PHE A 56 1.29 -6.22 14.44
CA PHE A 56 0.10 -6.98 14.81
C PHE A 56 0.40 -8.45 15.13
N LYS A 57 1.36 -9.08 14.46
CA LYS A 57 1.82 -10.44 14.81
C LYS A 57 2.45 -10.47 16.21
N VAL A 58 3.23 -9.45 16.57
CA VAL A 58 3.82 -9.32 17.91
C VAL A 58 2.72 -9.15 18.94
N LEU A 59 1.80 -8.20 18.77
CA LEU A 59 0.65 -8.02 19.65
C LEU A 59 -0.16 -9.31 19.81
N ASN A 60 -0.45 -9.98 18.69
CA ASN A 60 -1.19 -11.23 18.70
C ASN A 60 -0.50 -12.34 19.52
N THR A 61 0.83 -12.41 19.41
CA THR A 61 1.63 -13.37 20.19
C THR A 61 1.60 -13.03 21.68
N GLU A 62 1.72 -11.76 22.05
CA GLU A 62 1.65 -11.29 23.43
C GLU A 62 0.27 -11.57 24.04
N PHE A 63 -0.80 -11.21 23.33
CA PHE A 63 -2.17 -11.45 23.80
C PHE A 63 -2.45 -12.93 24.04
N SER A 64 -1.93 -13.82 23.21
CA SER A 64 -2.10 -15.27 23.38
C SER A 64 -1.45 -15.82 24.66
N LEU A 65 -0.55 -15.09 25.30
CA LEU A 65 0.08 -15.48 26.57
C LEU A 65 -0.75 -15.04 27.78
N HIS A 66 -1.57 -14.01 27.66
CA HIS A 66 -2.27 -13.38 28.77
C HIS A 66 -3.78 -13.60 28.77
N TYR A 67 -4.34 -14.07 27.66
CA TYR A 67 -5.77 -14.30 27.49
C TYR A 67 -6.06 -15.75 27.11
N ASP A 68 -7.19 -16.27 27.57
CA ASP A 68 -7.64 -17.64 27.22
C ASP A 68 -8.04 -17.78 25.74
N ARG A 69 -8.11 -16.67 25.01
CA ARG A 69 -8.42 -16.63 23.58
C ARG A 69 -7.55 -15.61 22.86
N ASN A 70 -7.34 -15.84 21.59
CA ASN A 70 -6.64 -14.90 20.72
C ASN A 70 -7.64 -13.86 20.17
N PRO A 71 -7.43 -12.54 20.39
CA PRO A 71 -8.33 -11.50 19.89
C PRO A 71 -8.22 -11.28 18.37
N ILE A 72 -7.05 -11.56 17.76
CA ILE A 72 -6.85 -11.43 16.32
C ILE A 72 -7.02 -12.80 15.65
N GLU A 73 -8.02 -12.91 14.81
CA GLU A 73 -8.31 -14.12 14.03
C GLU A 73 -7.46 -14.20 12.75
N THR A 74 -7.31 -13.08 12.06
CA THR A 74 -6.59 -13.04 10.78
C THR A 74 -6.07 -11.63 10.48
N ILE A 75 -4.87 -11.58 9.89
CA ILE A 75 -4.29 -10.36 9.34
C ILE A 75 -4.22 -10.55 7.83
N LYS A 76 -4.83 -9.64 7.07
CA LYS A 76 -4.78 -9.62 5.60
C LYS A 76 -4.06 -8.35 5.15
N THR A 77 -3.17 -8.49 4.19
CA THR A 77 -2.42 -7.37 3.63
C THR A 77 -2.79 -7.13 2.17
N ARG A 78 -2.75 -5.88 1.74
CA ARG A 78 -3.02 -5.49 0.37
C ARG A 78 -2.14 -4.32 -0.04
N LEU A 79 -1.38 -4.49 -1.10
CA LEU A 79 -0.79 -3.38 -1.83
C LEU A 79 -1.74 -3.02 -2.98
N LYS A 80 -2.12 -1.74 -3.08
CA LYS A 80 -3.01 -1.26 -4.14
C LYS A 80 -2.34 -1.42 -5.49
N SER A 81 -3.07 -1.97 -6.49
CA SER A 81 -2.51 -2.18 -7.81
C SER A 81 -2.26 -0.86 -8.56
N PRO A 82 -1.28 -0.82 -9.49
CA PRO A 82 -1.01 0.35 -10.30
C PRO A 82 -2.25 0.88 -11.03
N GLU A 83 -3.08 -0.01 -11.58
CA GLU A 83 -4.32 0.34 -12.28
C GLU A 83 -5.27 1.07 -11.34
N SER A 84 -5.48 0.55 -10.12
CA SER A 84 -6.34 1.16 -9.11
C SER A 84 -5.80 2.51 -8.60
N ILE A 85 -4.47 2.70 -8.60
CA ILE A 85 -3.84 3.99 -8.29
C ILE A 85 -4.15 4.99 -9.39
N ILE A 86 -3.92 4.63 -10.66
CA ILE A 86 -4.20 5.46 -11.83
C ILE A 86 -5.67 5.88 -11.86
N GLU A 87 -6.60 4.94 -11.74
CA GLU A 87 -8.04 5.23 -11.68
C GLU A 87 -8.39 6.23 -10.57
N LYS A 88 -7.77 6.07 -9.39
CA LYS A 88 -8.02 6.98 -8.26
C LYS A 88 -7.46 8.36 -8.50
N LEU A 89 -6.27 8.48 -9.12
CA LEU A 89 -5.68 9.76 -9.52
C LEU A 89 -6.58 10.47 -10.54
N HIS A 90 -7.03 9.76 -11.58
CA HIS A 90 -7.96 10.29 -12.58
C HIS A 90 -9.25 10.82 -11.96
N ARG A 91 -9.89 10.01 -11.09
CA ARG A 91 -11.12 10.40 -10.41
C ARG A 91 -10.95 11.65 -9.53
N LYS A 92 -9.77 11.81 -8.92
CA LYS A 92 -9.44 12.96 -8.06
C LYS A 92 -8.82 14.12 -8.84
N LYS A 93 -8.59 13.99 -10.14
CA LYS A 93 -7.91 14.98 -11.00
C LYS A 93 -6.52 15.37 -10.47
N ILE A 94 -5.76 14.37 -10.00
CA ILE A 94 -4.39 14.52 -9.50
C ILE A 94 -3.43 14.08 -10.61
N PRO A 95 -2.37 14.86 -10.91
CA PRO A 95 -1.33 14.45 -11.86
C PRO A 95 -0.64 13.15 -11.42
N PHE A 96 -0.20 12.34 -12.39
CA PHE A 96 0.60 11.16 -12.10
C PHE A 96 2.05 11.58 -11.81
N SER A 97 2.49 11.40 -10.59
CA SER A 97 3.89 11.41 -10.16
C SER A 97 4.03 10.68 -8.83
N ALA A 98 5.20 10.12 -8.55
CA ALA A 98 5.47 9.41 -7.30
C ALA A 98 5.22 10.33 -6.08
N GLU A 99 5.62 11.59 -6.18
CA GLU A 99 5.42 12.59 -5.13
C GLU A 99 3.93 12.85 -4.85
N MET A 100 3.12 13.07 -5.89
CA MET A 100 1.70 13.33 -5.73
C MET A 100 0.96 12.10 -5.20
N ILE A 101 1.37 10.89 -5.59
CA ILE A 101 0.85 9.64 -5.06
C ILE A 101 1.11 9.56 -3.56
N GLU A 102 2.34 9.77 -3.12
CA GLU A 102 2.73 9.73 -1.71
C GLU A 102 2.00 10.77 -0.86
N GLN A 103 1.84 11.99 -1.39
CA GLN A 103 1.17 13.07 -0.68
C GLN A 103 -0.35 12.89 -0.58
N LYS A 104 -1.02 12.45 -1.66
CA LYS A 104 -2.48 12.50 -1.81
C LYS A 104 -3.20 11.17 -1.64
N LEU A 105 -2.50 10.04 -1.73
CA LEU A 105 -3.09 8.73 -1.57
C LEU A 105 -2.59 8.07 -0.28
N HIS A 106 -3.50 7.76 0.65
CA HIS A 106 -3.16 7.24 1.96
C HIS A 106 -3.54 5.75 2.13
N ASP A 107 -4.08 5.12 1.09
CA ASP A 107 -4.63 3.76 1.08
C ASP A 107 -3.92 2.83 0.10
N ILE A 108 -2.63 3.09 -0.18
CA ILE A 108 -1.80 2.26 -1.06
C ILE A 108 -1.33 1.02 -0.29
N ALA A 109 -0.75 1.22 0.89
CA ALA A 109 -0.46 0.14 1.83
C ALA A 109 -1.69 -0.09 2.71
N GLY A 110 -2.30 -1.27 2.61
CA GLY A 110 -3.48 -1.65 3.38
C GLY A 110 -3.21 -2.88 4.23
N VAL A 111 -3.56 -2.81 5.52
CA VAL A 111 -3.55 -3.95 6.43
C VAL A 111 -4.93 -4.07 7.06
N ARG A 112 -5.51 -5.27 6.98
CA ARG A 112 -6.81 -5.55 7.60
C ARG A 112 -6.62 -6.54 8.74
N VAL A 113 -7.05 -6.12 9.92
CA VAL A 113 -7.03 -6.93 11.15
C VAL A 113 -8.45 -7.40 11.42
N ILE A 114 -8.67 -8.71 11.39
CA ILE A 114 -9.95 -9.33 11.69
C ILE A 114 -9.92 -9.80 13.13
N CYS A 115 -10.85 -9.30 13.94
CA CYS A 115 -11.00 -9.65 15.35
C CYS A 115 -12.27 -10.48 15.58
N ALA A 116 -12.32 -11.18 16.72
CA ALA A 116 -13.50 -11.95 17.08
C ALA A 116 -14.67 -11.05 17.48
N PHE A 117 -14.42 -10.03 18.30
CA PHE A 117 -15.44 -9.15 18.87
C PHE A 117 -15.14 -7.66 18.65
N PRO A 118 -16.16 -6.77 18.72
CA PRO A 118 -15.95 -5.34 18.58
C PRO A 118 -15.03 -4.74 19.65
N GLU A 119 -15.05 -5.27 20.88
CA GLU A 119 -14.20 -4.81 21.98
C GLU A 119 -12.74 -5.05 21.67
N ASP A 120 -12.41 -6.21 21.10
CA ASP A 120 -11.04 -6.55 20.68
C ASP A 120 -10.48 -5.55 19.66
N ILE A 121 -11.33 -5.05 18.76
CA ILE A 121 -10.95 -4.04 17.76
C ILE A 121 -10.41 -2.78 18.46
N TYR A 122 -11.10 -2.30 19.49
CA TYR A 122 -10.69 -1.08 20.18
C TYR A 122 -9.42 -1.33 21.01
N GLU A 123 -9.36 -2.43 21.74
CA GLU A 123 -8.19 -2.80 22.53
C GLU A 123 -6.92 -2.93 21.67
N ILE A 124 -6.98 -3.72 20.60
CA ILE A 124 -5.85 -3.90 19.68
C ILE A 124 -5.46 -2.58 19.00
N SER A 125 -6.44 -1.77 18.58
CA SER A 125 -6.16 -0.48 17.95
C SER A 125 -5.50 0.51 18.91
N GLU A 126 -5.85 0.51 20.19
CA GLU A 126 -5.23 1.35 21.23
C GLU A 126 -3.81 0.89 21.51
N CYS A 127 -3.57 -0.42 21.70
CA CYS A 127 -2.24 -0.98 21.85
C CYS A 127 -1.32 -0.68 20.66
N PHE A 128 -1.84 -0.75 19.44
CA PHE A 128 -1.10 -0.40 18.24
C PHE A 128 -0.74 1.10 18.21
N LEU A 129 -1.69 1.99 18.52
CA LEU A 129 -1.46 3.43 18.53
C LEU A 129 -0.60 3.93 19.69
N ALA A 130 -0.47 3.13 20.78
CA ALA A 130 0.39 3.46 21.92
C ALA A 130 1.89 3.24 21.64
N GLN A 131 2.25 2.61 20.52
CA GLN A 131 3.65 2.43 20.12
C GLN A 131 4.27 3.76 19.70
N ASP A 132 5.49 4.04 20.15
CA ASP A 132 6.17 5.34 20.04
C ASP A 132 6.57 5.72 18.60
N ASP A 133 6.60 4.73 17.70
CA ASP A 133 6.95 4.90 16.30
C ASP A 133 5.70 4.99 15.37
N ILE A 134 4.49 4.93 15.93
CA ILE A 134 3.24 5.06 15.19
C ILE A 134 2.66 6.47 15.35
N ARG A 135 2.45 7.16 14.24
CA ARG A 135 1.77 8.46 14.23
C ARG A 135 0.39 8.35 13.57
N LEU A 136 -0.66 8.56 14.34
CA LEU A 136 -2.02 8.63 13.81
C LEU A 136 -2.22 9.90 12.98
N ILE A 137 -2.66 9.74 11.72
CA ILE A 137 -3.03 10.85 10.83
C ILE A 137 -4.55 11.05 10.83
N GLU A 138 -5.31 9.97 10.69
CA GLU A 138 -6.78 10.03 10.61
C GLU A 138 -7.40 8.79 11.24
N LYS A 139 -8.52 8.97 11.95
CA LYS A 139 -9.36 7.89 12.49
C LYS A 139 -10.79 8.04 12.00
N LYS A 140 -11.34 6.99 11.37
CA LYS A 140 -12.75 6.92 10.96
C LYS A 140 -13.39 5.71 11.60
N ASP A 141 -14.33 5.93 12.49
CA ASP A 141 -15.03 4.88 13.21
C ASP A 141 -16.41 4.65 12.60
N TYR A 142 -16.46 3.74 11.62
CA TYR A 142 -17.69 3.28 11.01
C TYR A 142 -18.37 2.14 11.80
N ILE A 143 -17.80 1.73 12.93
CA ILE A 143 -18.49 0.80 13.86
C ILE A 143 -19.51 1.57 14.65
N LYS A 144 -19.11 2.73 15.22
CA LYS A 144 -20.00 3.65 15.95
C LYS A 144 -20.93 4.43 15.03
N ASN A 145 -20.43 4.83 13.85
CA ASN A 145 -21.17 5.61 12.86
C ASN A 145 -21.19 4.88 11.51
N PRO A 146 -22.02 3.84 11.33
CA PRO A 146 -22.06 3.05 10.11
C PRO A 146 -22.39 3.89 8.88
N LYS A 147 -21.87 3.49 7.72
CA LYS A 147 -22.27 4.09 6.45
C LYS A 147 -23.74 3.77 6.12
N PRO A 148 -24.39 4.55 5.23
CA PRO A 148 -25.82 4.30 4.86
C PRO A 148 -26.08 2.90 4.32
N ASN A 149 -25.10 2.26 3.67
CA ASN A 149 -25.18 0.89 3.18
C ASN A 149 -24.95 -0.19 4.26
N GLY A 150 -24.82 0.20 5.54
CA GLY A 150 -24.57 -0.73 6.65
C GLY A 150 -23.10 -1.12 6.86
N TYR A 151 -22.17 -0.60 6.05
CA TYR A 151 -20.74 -0.88 6.19
C TYR A 151 -20.22 -0.46 7.56
N ARG A 152 -19.48 -1.36 8.21
CA ARG A 152 -18.84 -1.17 9.52
C ARG A 152 -17.37 -1.56 9.46
N SER A 153 -16.51 -0.70 9.98
CA SER A 153 -15.07 -0.93 10.16
C SER A 153 -14.48 0.22 10.96
N LEU A 154 -13.41 0.01 11.71
CA LEU A 154 -12.57 1.08 12.22
C LEU A 154 -11.41 1.27 11.23
N HIS A 155 -11.23 2.48 10.70
CA HIS A 155 -10.12 2.83 9.80
C HIS A 155 -9.16 3.77 10.49
N LEU A 156 -7.88 3.44 10.42
CA LEU A 156 -6.78 4.29 10.86
C LEU A 156 -5.87 4.57 9.66
N ILE A 157 -5.56 5.83 9.41
CA ILE A 157 -4.43 6.22 8.56
C ILE A 157 -3.30 6.56 9.51
N VAL A 158 -2.20 5.85 9.38
CA VAL A 158 -1.01 6.03 10.22
C VAL A 158 0.22 6.32 9.38
N GLU A 159 1.21 6.97 9.98
CA GLU A 159 2.58 6.96 9.50
C GLU A 159 3.43 6.04 10.37
N ILE A 160 4.27 5.24 9.72
CA ILE A 160 5.16 4.27 10.31
C ILE A 160 6.55 4.39 9.68
N PRO A 161 7.65 4.31 10.45
CA PRO A 161 8.98 4.28 9.89
C PRO A 161 9.26 2.95 9.21
N ILE A 162 9.91 3.01 8.06
CA ILE A 162 10.63 1.90 7.45
C ILE A 162 12.12 2.18 7.54
N PHE A 163 12.91 1.15 7.81
CA PHE A 163 14.36 1.25 7.94
C PHE A 163 15.01 0.62 6.71
N LEU A 164 15.54 1.46 5.85
CA LEU A 164 16.26 1.07 4.65
C LEU A 164 17.75 0.97 4.94
N HIS A 165 18.55 0.48 3.98
CA HIS A 165 19.99 0.26 4.21
C HIS A 165 20.77 1.55 4.54
N ASN A 166 20.29 2.71 4.12
CA ASN A 166 20.97 4.01 4.28
C ASN A 166 20.10 5.11 4.88
N GLU A 167 18.79 4.88 5.06
CA GLU A 167 17.87 5.90 5.58
C GLU A 167 16.70 5.31 6.37
N LYS A 168 16.12 6.16 7.22
CA LYS A 168 14.81 5.95 7.83
C LYS A 168 13.79 6.80 7.08
N ARG A 169 12.67 6.21 6.63
CA ARG A 169 11.62 6.91 5.92
C ARG A 169 10.26 6.67 6.57
N MET A 170 9.47 7.74 6.69
CA MET A 170 8.10 7.62 7.20
C MET A 170 7.15 7.31 6.05
N MET A 171 6.36 6.24 6.18
CA MET A 171 5.42 5.80 5.16
C MET A 171 3.99 5.75 5.72
N LYS A 172 3.01 6.07 4.88
CA LYS A 172 1.59 6.00 5.26
C LYS A 172 1.04 4.60 5.00
N ALA A 173 0.20 4.13 5.93
CA ALA A 173 -0.55 2.89 5.77
C ALA A 173 -1.99 3.07 6.28
N GLU A 174 -2.94 2.42 5.61
CA GLU A 174 -4.30 2.28 6.10
C GLU A 174 -4.44 0.97 6.86
N VAL A 175 -4.91 1.05 8.11
CA VAL A 175 -5.25 -0.12 8.91
C VAL A 175 -6.76 -0.17 9.08
N GLN A 176 -7.36 -1.28 8.67
CA GLN A 176 -8.80 -1.54 8.78
C GLN A 176 -9.05 -2.64 9.80
N PHE A 177 -9.84 -2.35 10.83
CA PHE A 177 -10.26 -3.34 11.81
C PHE A 177 -11.71 -3.71 11.57
N ARG A 178 -12.00 -5.00 11.57
CA ARG A 178 -13.32 -5.58 11.42
C ARG A 178 -13.49 -6.78 12.33
N THR A 179 -14.73 -7.10 12.70
CA THR A 179 -15.04 -8.46 13.15
C THR A 179 -15.21 -9.38 11.94
N ILE A 180 -15.23 -10.71 12.20
CA ILE A 180 -15.53 -11.72 11.17
C ILE A 180 -16.83 -11.38 10.44
N ALA A 181 -17.90 -11.02 11.18
CA ALA A 181 -19.17 -10.65 10.61
C ALA A 181 -19.12 -9.38 9.75
N MET A 182 -18.36 -8.35 10.18
CA MET A 182 -18.16 -7.13 9.41
C MET A 182 -17.36 -7.38 8.13
N ASP A 183 -16.35 -8.26 8.16
CA ASP A 183 -15.55 -8.60 6.97
C ASP A 183 -16.36 -9.44 5.98
N PHE A 184 -17.18 -10.36 6.49
CA PHE A 184 -18.12 -11.12 5.68
C PHE A 184 -19.12 -10.21 4.98
N TRP A 185 -19.78 -9.32 5.73
CA TRP A 185 -20.74 -8.36 5.16
C TRP A 185 -20.09 -7.50 4.05
N ALA A 186 -18.90 -6.96 4.30
CA ALA A 186 -18.20 -6.12 3.35
C ALA A 186 -17.70 -6.88 2.10
N SER A 187 -17.71 -8.21 2.09
CA SER A 187 -17.34 -9.03 0.93
C SER A 187 -18.53 -9.30 0.00
N LEU A 188 -19.74 -8.99 0.44
CA LEU A 188 -20.98 -9.18 -0.34
C LEU A 188 -21.35 -7.95 -1.20
N GLU A 189 -20.68 -6.81 -0.97
CA GLU A 189 -20.82 -5.57 -1.75
C GLU A 189 -19.87 -5.55 -2.95
#